data_1e6aa8f465d7d163f98527c4507843f6
#
_entry.id   1e6aa8f465d7d163f98527c4507843f6
#
_cell.length_a   1.000
_cell.length_b   1.000
_cell.length_c   1.000
_cell.angle_alpha   90.00
_cell.angle_beta   90.00
_cell.angle_gamma   90.00
#
_symmetry.space_group_name_H-M   'P 1'
#
loop_
_entity.id
_entity.type
_entity.pdbx_description
1 polymer ?
#
loop_
_entity_poly.entity_id
_entity_poly.type
_entity_poly.pdbx_seq_one_letter_code
_entity_poly.pdbx_strand_id
1 'polypeptide(L)'
;MADKKYETGIETRKLILAECRKLFLDKGFHETSYNDICKAAHVNRGSIYYHFKQKDMIRYEILWEIYTDNKRFAEQYTSVSSHQYVFALYLMWRQILTDPKLGRFLTDYYTDFPVYVPQKDLPVFITTLYRNSFDEILPISD
;
A
#
# COMPACT_ATOMS: atom_id res chain seq x y z
N MET A 1 -16.06 -0.87 -27.77
CA MET A 1 -16.24 0.39 -26.98
C MET A 1 -16.12 0.18 -25.46
N ALA A 2 -16.58 -0.94 -24.91
CA ALA A 2 -16.44 -1.25 -23.47
C ALA A 2 -14.97 -1.37 -23.01
N ASP A 3 -14.12 -2.07 -23.77
CA ASP A 3 -12.71 -2.29 -23.45
C ASP A 3 -11.92 -0.98 -23.30
N LYS A 4 -12.08 -0.05 -24.24
CA LYS A 4 -11.34 1.23 -24.21
C LYS A 4 -11.70 2.09 -22.99
N LYS A 5 -12.96 2.06 -22.54
CA LYS A 5 -13.41 2.78 -21.34
C LYS A 5 -12.88 2.13 -20.06
N TYR A 6 -12.75 0.80 -20.06
CA TYR A 6 -12.17 0.02 -18.97
C TYR A 6 -10.67 0.27 -18.83
N GLU A 7 -9.93 0.23 -19.95
CA GLU A 7 -8.49 0.56 -20.00
C GLU A 7 -8.23 1.98 -19.48
N THR A 8 -8.99 2.97 -19.95
CA THR A 8 -8.88 4.36 -19.48
C THR A 8 -9.14 4.48 -17.97
N GLY A 9 -10.08 3.69 -17.42
CA GLY A 9 -10.35 3.65 -16.00
C GLY A 9 -9.16 3.12 -15.17
N ILE A 10 -8.54 2.04 -15.66
CA ILE A 10 -7.34 1.45 -15.01
C ILE A 10 -6.16 2.43 -15.04
N GLU A 11 -5.93 3.07 -16.18
CA GLU A 11 -4.86 4.07 -16.35
C GLU A 11 -5.06 5.26 -15.43
N THR A 12 -6.28 5.80 -15.35
CA THR A 12 -6.62 6.91 -14.45
C THR A 12 -6.37 6.53 -12.99
N ARG A 13 -6.77 5.33 -12.59
CA ARG A 13 -6.56 4.84 -11.23
C ARG A 13 -5.08 4.72 -10.89
N LYS A 14 -4.27 4.17 -11.77
CA LYS A 14 -2.81 4.06 -11.61
C LYS A 14 -2.16 5.44 -11.52
N LEU A 15 -2.60 6.38 -12.34
CA LEU A 15 -2.09 7.76 -12.33
C LEU A 15 -2.41 8.44 -10.99
N ILE A 16 -3.63 8.34 -10.49
CA ILE A 16 -4.01 8.87 -9.17
C ILE A 16 -3.10 8.27 -8.08
N LEU A 17 -2.91 6.96 -8.09
CA LEU A 17 -2.10 6.26 -7.09
C LEU A 17 -0.63 6.72 -7.14
N ALA A 18 -0.04 6.84 -8.32
CA ALA A 18 1.33 7.28 -8.52
C ALA A 18 1.56 8.73 -8.06
N GLU A 19 0.64 9.65 -8.40
CA GLU A 19 0.75 11.04 -7.97
C GLU A 19 0.49 11.21 -6.47
N CYS A 20 -0.47 10.44 -5.90
CA CYS A 20 -0.68 10.41 -4.45
C CYS A 20 0.56 9.91 -3.71
N ARG A 21 1.24 8.87 -4.22
CA ARG A 21 2.49 8.36 -3.62
C ARG A 21 3.55 9.47 -3.52
N LYS A 22 3.76 10.24 -4.60
CA LYS A 22 4.69 11.39 -4.58
C LYS A 22 4.26 12.43 -3.55
N LEU A 23 2.99 12.86 -3.59
CA LEU A 23 2.46 13.86 -2.67
C LEU A 23 2.57 13.42 -1.21
N PHE A 24 2.22 12.18 -0.89
CA PHE A 24 2.27 11.67 0.49
C PHE A 24 3.70 11.56 1.01
N LEU A 25 4.65 11.18 0.16
CA LEU A 25 6.06 11.12 0.53
C LEU A 25 6.69 12.52 0.67
N ASP A 26 6.38 13.44 -0.24
CA ASP A 26 6.98 14.77 -0.26
C ASP A 26 6.34 15.74 0.74
N LYS A 27 5.03 15.87 0.69
CA LYS A 27 4.26 16.81 1.49
C LYS A 27 3.79 16.20 2.82
N GLY A 28 3.48 14.92 2.84
CA GLY A 28 2.85 14.20 3.93
C GLY A 28 1.41 13.84 3.62
N PHE A 29 0.94 12.76 4.24
CA PHE A 29 -0.45 12.28 4.04
C PHE A 29 -1.48 13.29 4.54
N HIS A 30 -1.32 13.77 5.77
CA HIS A 30 -2.26 14.72 6.40
C HIS A 30 -2.31 16.06 5.66
N GLU A 31 -1.14 16.53 5.21
CA GLU A 31 -0.99 17.81 4.52
C GLU A 31 -1.46 17.78 3.05
N THR A 32 -1.69 16.60 2.49
CA THR A 32 -2.15 16.45 1.11
C THR A 32 -3.67 16.55 1.03
N SER A 33 -4.16 17.59 0.38
CA SER A 33 -5.58 17.80 0.13
C SER A 33 -6.07 17.09 -1.14
N TYR A 34 -7.38 16.87 -1.27
CA TYR A 34 -7.95 16.39 -2.53
C TYR A 34 -7.69 17.34 -3.71
N ASN A 35 -7.58 18.65 -3.46
CA ASN A 35 -7.25 19.61 -4.50
C ASN A 35 -5.81 19.43 -5.01
N ASP A 36 -4.88 19.10 -4.12
CA ASP A 36 -3.50 18.76 -4.53
C ASP A 36 -3.49 17.54 -5.44
N ILE A 37 -4.26 16.51 -5.09
CA ILE A 37 -4.39 15.27 -5.88
C ILE A 37 -5.02 15.58 -7.25
N CYS A 38 -6.09 16.37 -7.29
CA CYS A 38 -6.74 16.77 -8.54
C CYS A 38 -5.76 17.47 -9.49
N LYS A 39 -4.95 18.40 -8.95
CA LYS A 39 -3.95 19.14 -9.72
C LYS A 39 -2.83 18.22 -10.22
N ALA A 40 -2.29 17.37 -9.37
CA ALA A 40 -1.18 16.49 -9.70
C ALA A 40 -1.57 15.42 -10.72
N ALA A 41 -2.72 14.78 -10.55
CA ALA A 41 -3.20 13.72 -11.44
C ALA A 41 -4.02 14.25 -12.64
N HIS A 42 -4.21 15.56 -12.76
CA HIS A 42 -5.04 16.18 -13.81
C HIS A 42 -6.46 15.59 -13.91
N VAL A 43 -7.07 15.28 -12.77
CA VAL A 43 -8.43 14.71 -12.69
C VAL A 43 -9.34 15.59 -11.84
N ASN A 44 -10.66 15.44 -12.01
CA ASN A 44 -11.61 16.07 -11.12
C ASN A 44 -11.84 15.23 -9.84
N ARG A 45 -12.41 15.85 -8.83
CA ARG A 45 -12.68 15.22 -7.53
C ARG A 45 -13.62 14.00 -7.64
N GLY A 46 -14.59 14.05 -8.54
CA GLY A 46 -15.50 12.92 -8.80
C GLY A 46 -14.77 11.70 -9.32
N SER A 47 -13.75 11.87 -10.17
CA SER A 47 -12.91 10.79 -10.64
C SER A 47 -12.12 10.14 -9.50
N ILE A 48 -11.62 10.92 -8.55
CA ILE A 48 -10.93 10.38 -7.37
C ILE A 48 -11.89 9.50 -6.56
N TYR A 49 -13.11 10.02 -6.22
CA TYR A 49 -14.11 9.26 -5.46
C TYR A 49 -14.65 8.03 -6.20
N TYR A 50 -14.65 8.04 -7.52
CA TYR A 50 -15.02 6.86 -8.30
C TYR A 50 -14.04 5.71 -8.09
N HIS A 51 -12.73 6.00 -8.05
CA HIS A 51 -11.68 5.00 -7.88
C HIS A 51 -11.35 4.69 -6.42
N PHE A 52 -11.42 5.70 -5.56
CA PHE A 52 -11.04 5.61 -4.16
C PHE A 52 -12.06 6.37 -3.29
N LYS A 53 -12.86 5.63 -2.54
CA LYS A 53 -13.90 6.22 -1.69
C LYS A 53 -13.34 7.17 -0.62
N GLN A 54 -12.10 6.93 -0.17
CA GLN A 54 -11.42 7.70 0.87
C GLN A 54 -9.93 7.80 0.56
N LYS A 55 -9.29 8.87 1.04
CA LYS A 55 -7.85 9.10 0.88
C LYS A 55 -7.02 7.99 1.56
N ASP A 56 -7.53 7.43 2.66
CA ASP A 56 -6.90 6.32 3.37
C ASP A 56 -6.82 5.03 2.54
N MET A 57 -7.76 4.79 1.64
CA MET A 57 -7.67 3.66 0.72
C MET A 57 -6.47 3.81 -0.23
N ILE A 58 -6.17 5.03 -0.68
CA ILE A 58 -5.00 5.30 -1.51
C ILE A 58 -3.72 5.04 -0.71
N ARG A 59 -3.66 5.54 0.55
CA ARG A 59 -2.53 5.32 1.45
C ARG A 59 -2.29 3.83 1.69
N TYR A 60 -3.36 3.08 1.95
CA TYR A 60 -3.31 1.64 2.14
C TYR A 60 -2.75 0.89 0.91
N GLU A 61 -3.19 1.26 -0.29
CA GLU A 61 -2.68 0.64 -1.52
C GLU A 61 -1.20 0.95 -1.77
N ILE A 62 -0.77 2.18 -1.47
CA ILE A 62 0.65 2.55 -1.55
C ILE A 62 1.48 1.69 -0.59
N LEU A 63 1.02 1.50 0.65
CA LEU A 63 1.66 0.62 1.61
C LEU A 63 1.75 -0.82 1.10
N TRP A 64 0.65 -1.32 0.51
CA TRP A 64 0.60 -2.66 -0.06
C TRP A 64 1.57 -2.82 -1.24
N GLU A 65 1.70 -1.82 -2.11
CA GLU A 65 2.71 -1.81 -3.18
C GLU A 65 4.13 -1.90 -2.61
N ILE A 66 4.46 -1.08 -1.60
CA ILE A 66 5.78 -1.09 -0.96
C ILE A 66 6.08 -2.48 -0.37
N TYR A 67 5.13 -3.08 0.34
CA TYR A 67 5.28 -4.42 0.89
C TYR A 67 5.46 -5.47 -0.22
N THR A 68 4.64 -5.42 -1.26
CA THR A 68 4.68 -6.37 -2.39
C THR A 68 5.99 -6.27 -3.15
N ASP A 69 6.53 -5.08 -3.34
CA ASP A 69 7.83 -4.87 -3.99
C ASP A 69 8.96 -5.46 -3.14
N ASN A 70 8.94 -5.25 -1.83
CA ASN A 70 9.89 -5.85 -0.91
C ASN A 70 9.80 -7.38 -0.90
N LYS A 71 8.59 -7.94 -0.92
CA LYS A 71 8.37 -9.39 -1.00
C LYS A 71 8.89 -9.96 -2.31
N ARG A 72 8.58 -9.33 -3.44
CA ARG A 72 9.08 -9.75 -4.76
C ARG A 72 10.61 -9.71 -4.84
N PHE A 73 11.24 -8.73 -4.19
CA PHE A 73 12.69 -8.71 -4.05
C PHE A 73 13.20 -9.88 -3.21
N ALA A 74 12.54 -10.18 -2.09
CA ALA A 74 12.92 -11.30 -1.23
C ALA A 74 12.79 -12.67 -1.92
N GLU A 75 11.83 -12.84 -2.82
CA GLU A 75 11.62 -14.05 -3.63
C GLU A 75 12.82 -14.42 -4.51
N GLN A 76 13.68 -13.46 -4.83
CA GLN A 76 14.91 -13.71 -5.60
C GLN A 76 16.00 -14.43 -4.78
N TYR A 77 15.89 -14.42 -3.45
CA TYR A 77 16.90 -14.95 -2.54
C TYR A 77 16.49 -16.24 -1.83
N THR A 78 15.20 -16.51 -1.74
CA THR A 78 14.67 -17.70 -1.07
C THR A 78 13.30 -18.10 -1.62
N SER A 79 13.07 -19.40 -1.72
CA SER A 79 11.74 -19.96 -2.07
C SER A 79 10.88 -20.22 -0.85
N VAL A 80 11.42 -20.10 0.36
CA VAL A 80 10.69 -20.37 1.61
C VAL A 80 9.85 -19.14 1.98
N SER A 81 8.53 -19.29 2.02
CA SER A 81 7.58 -18.18 2.23
C SER A 81 7.81 -17.40 3.52
N SER A 82 8.12 -18.09 4.62
CA SER A 82 8.44 -17.45 5.89
C SER A 82 9.71 -16.59 5.84
N HIS A 83 10.74 -17.06 5.12
CA HIS A 83 11.97 -16.28 4.91
C HIS A 83 11.71 -15.06 4.04
N GLN A 84 10.90 -15.19 2.98
CA GLN A 84 10.47 -14.06 2.15
C GLN A 84 9.76 -12.99 2.99
N TYR A 85 8.85 -13.41 3.88
CA TYR A 85 8.12 -12.51 4.77
C TYR A 85 9.07 -11.76 5.72
N VAL A 86 9.93 -12.48 6.43
CA VAL A 86 10.90 -11.86 7.35
C VAL A 86 11.83 -10.91 6.62
N PHE A 87 12.30 -11.29 5.44
CA PHE A 87 13.17 -10.44 4.63
C PHE A 87 12.44 -9.20 4.10
N ALA A 88 11.18 -9.33 3.66
CA ALA A 88 10.37 -8.19 3.25
C ALA A 88 10.12 -7.20 4.40
N LEU A 89 9.85 -7.69 5.63
CA LEU A 89 9.76 -6.85 6.82
C LEU A 89 11.08 -6.16 7.15
N TYR A 90 12.20 -6.89 7.08
CA TYR A 90 13.51 -6.30 7.30
C TYR A 90 13.79 -5.16 6.31
N LEU A 91 13.49 -5.35 5.02
CA LEU A 91 13.63 -4.31 4.00
C LEU A 91 12.76 -3.10 4.29
N MET A 92 11.52 -3.32 4.71
CA MET A 92 10.61 -2.23 5.10
C MET A 92 11.15 -1.44 6.30
N TRP A 93 11.62 -2.11 7.36
CA TRP A 93 12.25 -1.44 8.50
C TRP A 93 13.52 -0.69 8.11
N ARG A 94 14.36 -1.30 7.27
CA ARG A 94 15.53 -0.62 6.72
C ARG A 94 15.16 0.65 5.97
N GLN A 95 14.14 0.61 5.12
CA GLN A 95 13.64 1.77 4.37
C GLN A 95 13.12 2.87 5.32
N ILE A 96 12.40 2.51 6.38
CA ILE A 96 11.95 3.46 7.42
C ILE A 96 13.14 4.22 8.03
N LEU A 97 14.24 3.52 8.30
CA LEU A 97 15.42 4.09 8.96
C LEU A 97 16.32 4.88 8.02
N THR A 98 16.29 4.59 6.71
CA THR A 98 17.23 5.17 5.72
C THR A 98 16.59 6.22 4.81
N ASP A 99 15.26 6.23 4.67
CA ASP A 99 14.51 7.21 3.90
C ASP A 99 13.55 7.98 4.82
N PRO A 100 13.87 9.25 5.16
CA PRO A 100 13.05 10.05 6.07
C PRO A 100 11.62 10.30 5.56
N LYS A 101 11.41 10.37 4.25
CA LYS A 101 10.08 10.59 3.65
C LYS A 101 9.22 9.34 3.81
N LEU A 102 9.79 8.19 3.46
CA LEU A 102 9.12 6.89 3.62
C LEU A 102 8.94 6.55 5.11
N GLY A 103 9.94 6.86 5.93
CA GLY A 103 9.85 6.69 7.39
C GLY A 103 8.68 7.46 7.98
N ARG A 104 8.53 8.75 7.63
CA ARG A 104 7.38 9.57 8.04
C ARG A 104 6.05 8.95 7.56
N PHE A 105 5.96 8.61 6.27
CA PHE A 105 4.74 8.04 5.69
C PHE A 105 4.29 6.76 6.42
N LEU A 106 5.22 5.87 6.75
CA LEU A 106 4.93 4.63 7.45
C LEU A 106 4.62 4.86 8.93
N THR A 107 5.33 5.79 9.59
CA THR A 107 5.03 6.18 10.97
C THR A 107 3.63 6.77 11.09
N ASP A 108 3.27 7.71 10.21
CA ASP A 108 1.92 8.29 10.17
C ASP A 108 0.85 7.20 9.96
N TYR A 109 1.11 6.25 9.06
CA TYR A 109 0.18 5.14 8.84
C TYR A 109 -0.01 4.30 10.10
N TYR A 110 1.05 3.89 10.77
CA TYR A 110 0.95 3.05 11.98
C TYR A 110 0.39 3.80 13.18
N THR A 111 0.61 5.09 13.27
CA THR A 111 0.00 5.96 14.30
C THR A 111 -1.51 6.06 14.13
N ASP A 112 -1.98 6.17 12.87
CA ASP A 112 -3.40 6.26 12.53
C ASP A 112 -4.08 4.87 12.43
N PHE A 113 -3.33 3.78 12.55
CA PHE A 113 -3.81 2.41 12.34
C PHE A 113 -5.12 2.05 13.06
N PRO A 114 -5.37 2.48 14.32
CA PRO A 114 -6.63 2.21 14.99
C PRO A 114 -7.84 2.86 14.31
N VAL A 115 -7.63 3.88 13.47
CA VAL A 115 -8.69 4.67 12.86
C VAL A 115 -9.15 4.09 11.52
N TYR A 116 -8.24 3.41 10.80
CA TYR A 116 -8.55 2.95 9.45
C TYR A 116 -7.87 1.64 9.06
N VAL A 117 -8.43 0.56 9.54
CA VAL A 117 -8.35 -0.72 8.79
C VAL A 117 -9.80 -1.15 8.61
N PRO A 118 -10.29 -1.38 7.38
CA PRO A 118 -11.59 -1.98 7.22
C PRO A 118 -11.59 -3.28 8.03
N GLN A 119 -12.43 -3.38 9.05
CA GLN A 119 -12.44 -4.53 9.99
C GLN A 119 -12.56 -5.86 9.26
N LYS A 120 -13.14 -5.85 8.05
CA LYS A 120 -13.23 -7.02 7.16
C LYS A 120 -11.92 -7.39 6.47
N ASP A 121 -11.00 -6.42 6.29
CA ASP A 121 -9.76 -6.62 5.52
C ASP A 121 -8.55 -6.82 6.45
N LEU A 122 -8.67 -6.41 7.72
CA LEU A 122 -7.64 -6.62 8.74
C LEU A 122 -7.32 -8.10 8.96
N PRO A 123 -8.31 -9.00 9.13
CA PRO A 123 -8.04 -10.44 9.21
C PRO A 123 -7.39 -10.97 7.94
N VAL A 124 -7.79 -10.48 6.75
CA VAL A 124 -7.22 -10.92 5.47
C VAL A 124 -5.78 -10.44 5.33
N PHE A 125 -5.47 -9.21 5.69
CA PHE A 125 -4.10 -8.69 5.66
C PHE A 125 -3.20 -9.46 6.64
N ILE A 126 -3.58 -9.54 7.91
CA ILE A 126 -2.79 -10.23 8.94
C ILE A 126 -2.77 -11.74 8.70
N THR A 127 -3.90 -12.37 8.37
CA THR A 127 -3.96 -13.81 8.12
C THR A 127 -3.30 -14.21 6.81
N THR A 128 -3.34 -13.38 5.77
CA THR A 128 -2.59 -13.65 4.53
C THR A 128 -1.09 -13.54 4.78
N LEU A 129 -0.65 -12.51 5.52
CA LEU A 129 0.74 -12.40 5.94
C LEU A 129 1.16 -13.57 6.84
N TYR A 130 0.32 -13.94 7.80
CA TYR A 130 0.60 -15.02 8.77
C TYR A 130 0.50 -16.41 8.12
N ARG A 131 -0.63 -16.70 7.48
CA ARG A 131 -0.90 -18.03 6.91
C ARG A 131 0.12 -18.39 5.83
N ASN A 132 0.39 -17.51 4.87
CA ASN A 132 1.34 -17.78 3.80
C ASN A 132 2.81 -17.80 4.25
N SER A 133 3.11 -17.32 5.46
CA SER A 133 4.48 -17.21 5.94
C SER A 133 4.84 -18.23 7.01
N PHE A 134 3.85 -18.76 7.74
CA PHE A 134 4.06 -19.59 8.93
C PHE A 134 3.35 -20.95 8.89
N ASP A 135 2.45 -21.21 7.93
CA ASP A 135 1.79 -22.53 7.80
C ASP A 135 2.81 -23.67 7.58
N GLU A 136 3.96 -23.36 7.00
CA GLU A 136 5.05 -24.33 6.84
C GLU A 136 5.88 -24.56 8.14
N ILE A 137 5.83 -23.60 9.08
CA ILE A 137 6.66 -23.64 10.31
C ILE A 137 5.88 -24.08 11.53
N LEU A 138 4.60 -23.73 11.57
CA LEU A 138 3.70 -24.07 12.66
C LEU A 138 2.42 -24.68 12.07
N PRO A 139 2.40 -25.99 11.78
CA PRO A 139 1.17 -26.65 11.45
C PRO A 139 0.24 -26.50 12.67
N ILE A 140 -0.75 -25.61 12.53
CA ILE A 140 -1.83 -25.50 13.52
C ILE A 140 -2.63 -26.77 13.35
N SER A 141 -2.40 -27.75 14.23
CA SER A 141 -3.25 -28.92 14.35
C SER A 141 -4.63 -28.44 14.83
N ASP A 142 -5.66 -28.75 14.06
CA ASP A 142 -7.06 -28.58 14.42
C ASP A 142 -7.40 -29.23 15.78
#